data_6fbb5d2eb3340039b318586ca436a744
#
_entry.id   6fbb5d2eb3340039b318586ca436a744
#
_cell.length_a   1.000
_cell.length_b   1.000
_cell.length_c   1.000
_cell.angle_alpha   90.00
_cell.angle_beta   90.00
_cell.angle_gamma   90.00
#
_symmetry.space_group_name_H-M   'P 1'
#
loop_
_entity.id
_entity.type
_entity.pdbx_description
1 polymer ?
#
loop_
_entity_poly.entity_id
_entity_poly.type
_entity_poly.pdbx_seq_one_letter_code
_entity_poly.pdbx_strand_id
1 'polypeptide(L)'
;MVSACLAGENCKYNGGNNRNEKILRLMEKNEVITVCPEQMGGLPTPRVPSEIKAGVVTARDGRIVDKEFRVGAEKCLELAKREKPDLIVLQSRSPSCGVKQRYDGTFTGTLTDGAGVTAQLLTENGFRCMDVEDLVNICNGVIIRKLFADETRLLKEFLYEAIFIPEGAEPPVRDIVERPELKIYYDEFGTGTADHCLVAETDGRVVGAVWTRIMNDYGHVDDETPSFAISLLPEYRGRGIGTRLMREMLFLLKEHGYRQASLAVQKANYAVRMYKAIGFEIIGENDEEYIMICRLSD
;
A
#
# COMPACT_ATOMS: atom_id res chain seq x y z
N MET A 1 4.98 11.50 -9.24
CA MET A 1 6.41 11.87 -9.07
C MET A 1 7.14 10.74 -8.36
N VAL A 2 8.39 10.43 -8.71
CA VAL A 2 9.15 9.32 -8.11
C VAL A 2 10.58 9.72 -7.77
N SER A 3 11.19 9.08 -6.76
CA SER A 3 12.64 9.24 -6.51
C SER A 3 13.44 8.76 -7.73
N ALA A 4 14.31 9.57 -8.29
CA ALA A 4 15.05 9.31 -9.52
C ALA A 4 15.91 8.03 -9.48
N CYS A 5 16.46 7.69 -8.31
CA CYS A 5 17.20 6.44 -8.12
C CYS A 5 16.33 5.18 -8.35
N LEU A 6 15.02 5.26 -8.08
CA LEU A 6 14.08 4.16 -8.34
C LEU A 6 13.80 3.96 -9.83
N ALA A 7 13.90 5.02 -10.61
CA ALA A 7 13.82 4.98 -12.07
C ALA A 7 15.12 4.49 -12.75
N GLY A 8 16.16 4.23 -11.96
CA GLY A 8 17.46 3.74 -12.46
C GLY A 8 18.50 4.85 -12.67
N GLU A 9 18.23 6.09 -12.27
CA GLU A 9 19.22 7.17 -12.33
C GLU A 9 20.30 6.98 -11.27
N ASN A 10 21.56 7.13 -11.66
CA ASN A 10 22.73 6.98 -10.79
C ASN A 10 22.92 8.20 -9.89
N CYS A 11 21.99 8.45 -8.99
CA CYS A 11 21.94 9.64 -8.12
C CYS A 11 22.05 9.34 -6.62
N LYS A 12 22.23 8.06 -6.23
CA LYS A 12 22.48 7.69 -4.83
C LYS A 12 23.79 8.27 -4.32
N TYR A 13 23.92 8.31 -2.99
CA TYR A 13 25.13 8.77 -2.31
C TYR A 13 26.40 8.02 -2.80
N ASN A 14 26.29 6.74 -3.15
CA ASN A 14 27.42 5.91 -3.60
C ASN A 14 27.65 5.93 -5.13
N GLY A 15 26.93 6.77 -5.87
CA GLY A 15 27.01 6.83 -7.34
C GLY A 15 26.19 5.76 -8.07
N GLY A 16 25.44 4.91 -7.37
CA GLY A 16 24.55 3.91 -7.94
C GLY A 16 23.10 4.37 -7.98
N ASN A 17 22.20 3.40 -8.17
CA ASN A 17 20.75 3.59 -8.18
C ASN A 17 20.05 2.50 -7.35
N ASN A 18 18.72 2.60 -7.23
CA ASN A 18 17.83 1.63 -6.62
C ASN A 18 16.74 1.23 -7.63
N ARG A 19 17.12 0.99 -8.89
CA ARG A 19 16.20 0.62 -9.96
C ARG A 19 15.16 -0.39 -9.47
N ASN A 20 13.89 -0.06 -9.67
CA ASN A 20 12.77 -0.85 -9.22
C ASN A 20 11.85 -1.16 -10.39
N GLU A 21 11.63 -2.45 -10.66
CA GLU A 21 10.85 -2.89 -11.81
C GLU A 21 9.37 -2.45 -11.75
N LYS A 22 8.82 -2.27 -10.54
CA LYS A 22 7.44 -1.74 -10.40
C LYS A 22 7.38 -0.28 -10.83
N ILE A 23 8.39 0.52 -10.50
CA ILE A 23 8.48 1.91 -10.94
C ILE A 23 8.64 2.00 -12.46
N LEU A 24 9.46 1.15 -13.07
CA LEU A 24 9.61 1.15 -14.53
C LEU A 24 8.30 0.82 -15.23
N ARG A 25 7.53 -0.15 -14.72
CA ARG A 25 6.18 -0.44 -15.23
C ARG A 25 5.20 0.73 -15.04
N LEU A 26 5.33 1.49 -13.94
CA LEU A 26 4.57 2.72 -13.74
C LEU A 26 4.86 3.73 -14.84
N MET A 27 6.14 3.89 -15.19
CA MET A 27 6.62 4.84 -16.21
C MET A 27 6.15 4.48 -17.63
N GLU A 28 5.88 3.22 -17.93
CA GLU A 28 5.40 2.78 -19.25
C GLU A 28 4.01 3.35 -19.61
N LYS A 29 3.18 3.66 -18.62
CA LYS A 29 1.76 4.00 -18.82
C LYS A 29 1.33 5.30 -18.15
N ASN A 30 2.24 5.97 -17.48
CA ASN A 30 1.95 7.20 -16.75
C ASN A 30 3.00 8.25 -17.06
N GLU A 31 2.60 9.50 -17.00
CA GLU A 31 3.52 10.63 -16.98
C GLU A 31 4.24 10.67 -15.64
N VAL A 32 5.56 10.46 -15.63
CA VAL A 32 6.34 10.33 -14.40
C VAL A 32 7.46 11.37 -14.36
N ILE A 33 7.48 12.12 -13.28
CA ILE A 33 8.51 13.12 -12.99
C ILE A 33 9.51 12.47 -12.02
N THR A 34 10.77 12.40 -12.40
CA THR A 34 11.84 11.90 -11.54
C THR A 34 12.50 13.04 -10.76
N VAL A 35 12.81 12.81 -9.47
CA VAL A 35 13.45 13.78 -8.60
C VAL A 35 14.51 13.14 -7.73
N CYS A 36 15.66 13.82 -7.59
CA CYS A 36 16.62 13.53 -6.54
C CYS A 36 16.81 14.79 -5.69
N PRO A 37 16.13 14.88 -4.52
CA PRO A 37 16.19 16.10 -3.70
C PRO A 37 17.62 16.48 -3.30
N GLU A 38 18.47 15.50 -3.01
CA GLU A 38 19.85 15.75 -2.60
C GLU A 38 20.68 16.40 -3.74
N GLN A 39 20.51 15.96 -4.98
CA GLN A 39 21.12 16.63 -6.14
C GLN A 39 20.49 18.00 -6.41
N MET A 40 19.16 18.11 -6.29
CA MET A 40 18.46 19.39 -6.46
C MET A 40 18.90 20.41 -5.42
N GLY A 41 19.31 19.96 -4.23
CA GLY A 41 19.90 20.78 -3.17
C GLY A 41 21.37 21.17 -3.40
N GLY A 42 22.01 20.60 -4.44
CA GLY A 42 23.40 20.93 -4.80
C GLY A 42 24.42 19.94 -4.29
N LEU A 43 24.03 18.82 -3.71
CA LEU A 43 24.96 17.78 -3.29
C LEU A 43 25.50 17.00 -4.49
N PRO A 44 26.79 16.67 -4.52
CA PRO A 44 27.41 15.89 -5.60
C PRO A 44 27.00 14.41 -5.57
N THR A 45 27.27 13.72 -6.63
CA THR A 45 27.20 12.25 -6.70
C THR A 45 28.54 11.73 -7.24
N PRO A 46 29.28 10.85 -6.55
CA PRO A 46 28.96 10.31 -5.20
C PRO A 46 29.15 11.33 -4.07
N ARG A 47 28.62 11.03 -2.87
CA ARG A 47 28.74 11.83 -1.67
C ARG A 47 28.81 10.96 -0.42
N VAL A 48 29.25 11.55 0.69
CA VAL A 48 29.26 10.87 1.98
C VAL A 48 27.82 10.60 2.44
N PRO A 49 27.49 9.38 2.95
CA PRO A 49 26.16 9.07 3.48
C PRO A 49 25.79 10.03 4.61
N SER A 50 24.53 10.39 4.67
CA SER A 50 23.99 11.31 5.66
C SER A 50 22.82 10.67 6.40
N GLU A 51 22.62 11.04 7.66
CA GLU A 51 21.49 10.64 8.49
C GLU A 51 20.95 11.86 9.26
N ILE A 52 19.73 11.76 9.78
CA ILE A 52 19.12 12.82 10.59
C ILE A 52 19.42 12.55 12.05
N LYS A 53 20.20 13.43 12.67
CA LYS A 53 20.53 13.39 14.09
C LYS A 53 19.97 14.63 14.80
N ALA A 54 19.11 14.41 15.79
CA ALA A 54 18.44 15.49 16.54
C ALA A 54 17.79 16.57 15.63
N GLY A 55 17.16 16.12 14.51
CA GLY A 55 16.48 17.01 13.55
C GLY A 55 17.39 17.71 12.54
N VAL A 56 18.70 17.45 12.56
CA VAL A 56 19.71 18.05 11.67
C VAL A 56 20.32 16.98 10.78
N VAL A 57 20.37 17.20 9.47
CA VAL A 57 21.01 16.26 8.55
C VAL A 57 22.53 16.41 8.63
N THR A 58 23.19 15.34 9.03
CA THR A 58 24.63 15.27 9.23
C THR A 58 25.22 14.15 8.38
N ALA A 59 26.31 14.43 7.67
CA ALA A 59 27.08 13.42 6.95
C ALA A 59 27.92 12.59 7.92
N ARG A 60 28.29 11.36 7.56
CA ARG A 60 29.10 10.46 8.40
C ARG A 60 30.45 11.05 8.81
N ASP A 61 31.00 11.97 8.02
CA ASP A 61 32.25 12.67 8.29
C ASP A 61 32.07 13.88 9.22
N GLY A 62 30.86 14.10 9.77
CA GLY A 62 30.51 15.15 10.71
C GLY A 62 30.09 16.49 10.06
N ARG A 63 30.14 16.63 8.76
CA ARG A 63 29.65 17.84 8.10
C ARG A 63 28.14 17.98 8.21
N ILE A 64 27.66 19.16 8.52
CA ILE A 64 26.23 19.49 8.50
C ILE A 64 25.85 19.81 7.06
N VAL A 65 24.92 19.05 6.50
CA VAL A 65 24.40 19.19 5.13
C VAL A 65 22.88 19.49 5.12
N ASP A 66 22.35 19.92 6.24
CA ASP A 66 20.93 20.19 6.45
C ASP A 66 20.38 21.25 5.49
N LYS A 67 21.19 22.28 5.20
CA LYS A 67 20.81 23.34 4.28
C LYS A 67 20.54 22.80 2.87
N GLU A 68 21.43 21.96 2.36
CA GLU A 68 21.30 21.35 1.03
C GLU A 68 20.06 20.44 0.96
N PHE A 69 19.81 19.66 2.01
CA PHE A 69 18.60 18.81 2.09
C PHE A 69 17.32 19.63 2.08
N ARG A 70 17.26 20.75 2.84
CA ARG A 70 16.08 21.63 2.85
C ARG A 70 15.88 22.35 1.53
N VAL A 71 16.93 22.89 0.93
CA VAL A 71 16.86 23.51 -0.42
C VAL A 71 16.36 22.51 -1.45
N GLY A 72 16.84 21.27 -1.41
CA GLY A 72 16.36 20.22 -2.31
C GLY A 72 14.90 19.86 -2.07
N ALA A 73 14.47 19.79 -0.83
CA ALA A 73 13.08 19.54 -0.46
C ALA A 73 12.15 20.66 -0.94
N GLU A 74 12.54 21.94 -0.78
CA GLU A 74 11.80 23.09 -1.27
C GLU A 74 11.63 23.05 -2.79
N LYS A 75 12.68 22.75 -3.56
CA LYS A 75 12.61 22.61 -5.00
C LYS A 75 11.68 21.46 -5.44
N CYS A 76 11.69 20.33 -4.70
CA CYS A 76 10.75 19.25 -4.93
C CYS A 76 9.31 19.68 -4.65
N LEU A 77 9.08 20.45 -3.59
CA LEU A 77 7.75 20.99 -3.27
C LEU A 77 7.25 21.96 -4.34
N GLU A 78 8.10 22.85 -4.82
CA GLU A 78 7.76 23.78 -5.92
C GLU A 78 7.37 23.00 -7.19
N LEU A 79 8.13 21.96 -7.51
CA LEU A 79 7.84 21.07 -8.63
C LEU A 79 6.50 20.36 -8.44
N ALA A 80 6.27 19.78 -7.24
CA ALA A 80 5.01 19.11 -6.92
C ALA A 80 3.79 20.05 -6.98
N LYS A 81 3.93 21.30 -6.51
CA LYS A 81 2.86 22.33 -6.61
C LYS A 81 2.54 22.70 -8.07
N ARG A 82 3.54 22.74 -8.94
CA ARG A 82 3.37 23.04 -10.36
C ARG A 82 2.73 21.89 -11.13
N GLU A 83 3.24 20.69 -10.94
CA GLU A 83 2.87 19.51 -11.72
C GLU A 83 1.70 18.71 -11.12
N LYS A 84 1.36 18.94 -9.85
CA LYS A 84 0.23 18.33 -9.11
C LYS A 84 0.14 16.80 -9.27
N PRO A 85 1.19 16.05 -8.93
CA PRO A 85 1.17 14.61 -9.08
C PRO A 85 0.09 13.98 -8.18
N ASP A 86 -0.66 13.00 -8.69
CA ASP A 86 -1.66 12.24 -7.95
C ASP A 86 -1.02 11.40 -6.84
N LEU A 87 0.21 10.94 -7.07
CA LEU A 87 0.97 10.10 -6.15
C LEU A 87 2.46 10.42 -6.23
N ILE A 88 3.12 10.37 -5.07
CA ILE A 88 4.57 10.52 -4.95
C ILE A 88 5.15 9.25 -4.34
N VAL A 89 5.96 8.49 -5.10
CA VAL A 89 6.60 7.27 -4.64
C VAL A 89 8.07 7.55 -4.35
N LEU A 90 8.47 7.36 -3.11
CA LEU A 90 9.77 7.77 -2.61
C LEU A 90 10.62 6.56 -2.18
N GLN A 91 11.94 6.76 -2.18
CA GLN A 91 12.90 5.76 -1.71
C GLN A 91 12.80 5.61 -0.20
N SER A 92 12.46 4.40 0.27
CA SER A 92 12.35 4.05 1.69
C SER A 92 13.66 4.29 2.45
N ARG A 93 13.54 4.65 3.71
CA ARG A 93 14.63 4.81 4.70
C ARG A 93 15.68 5.88 4.35
N SER A 94 15.46 6.66 3.32
CA SER A 94 16.36 7.77 2.96
C SER A 94 16.17 8.95 3.92
N PRO A 95 17.25 9.65 4.35
CA PRO A 95 17.12 10.87 5.15
C PRO A 95 16.41 12.01 4.42
N SER A 96 16.30 11.90 3.08
CA SER A 96 15.54 12.83 2.26
C SER A 96 14.13 12.29 1.96
N CYS A 97 14.04 11.05 1.46
CA CYS A 97 12.88 10.50 0.78
C CYS A 97 12.05 9.51 1.63
N GLY A 98 12.58 8.91 2.70
CA GLY A 98 11.85 7.92 3.50
C GLY A 98 10.56 8.50 4.06
N VAL A 99 9.44 7.78 3.91
CA VAL A 99 8.12 8.29 4.35
C VAL A 99 7.81 7.86 5.77
N LYS A 100 8.06 6.60 6.12
CA LYS A 100 7.70 6.02 7.41
C LYS A 100 8.86 5.95 8.39
N GLN A 101 10.01 5.53 7.88
CA GLN A 101 11.20 5.27 8.69
C GLN A 101 12.45 5.83 8.02
N ARG A 102 13.44 6.12 8.84
CA ARG A 102 14.77 6.56 8.45
C ARG A 102 15.82 6.04 9.43
N TYR A 103 17.08 6.18 9.08
CA TYR A 103 18.17 5.88 10.02
C TYR A 103 18.23 6.94 11.15
N ASP A 104 18.61 6.49 12.35
CA ASP A 104 18.51 7.24 13.62
C ASP A 104 19.59 8.29 13.86
N GLY A 105 20.54 8.44 12.94
CA GLY A 105 21.64 9.40 13.06
C GLY A 105 22.91 8.85 13.73
N THR A 106 22.94 7.54 14.05
CA THR A 106 24.11 6.90 14.68
C THR A 106 25.05 6.26 13.68
N PHE A 107 24.65 6.10 12.41
CA PHE A 107 25.36 5.37 11.36
C PHE A 107 25.65 3.90 11.68
N THR A 108 24.85 3.30 12.54
CA THR A 108 24.91 1.87 12.93
C THR A 108 23.96 0.98 12.14
N GLY A 109 23.10 1.57 11.27
CA GLY A 109 22.06 0.86 10.55
C GLY A 109 20.76 0.72 11.33
N THR A 110 20.65 1.36 12.50
CA THR A 110 19.42 1.37 13.31
C THR A 110 18.37 2.28 12.67
N LEU A 111 17.13 1.74 12.56
CA LEU A 111 15.99 2.51 12.06
C LEU A 111 15.20 3.13 13.19
N THR A 112 14.60 4.27 12.89
CA THR A 112 13.64 4.98 13.76
C THR A 112 12.45 5.42 12.93
N ASP A 113 11.30 5.54 13.56
CA ASP A 113 10.12 6.11 12.92
C ASP A 113 10.35 7.60 12.63
N GLY A 114 9.75 8.04 11.54
CA GLY A 114 9.84 9.43 11.08
C GLY A 114 10.25 9.55 9.62
N ALA A 115 9.80 10.65 9.02
CA ALA A 115 10.06 10.94 7.62
C ALA A 115 11.42 11.62 7.39
N GLY A 116 11.95 11.46 6.18
CA GLY A 116 13.04 12.25 5.64
C GLY A 116 12.58 13.68 5.30
N VAL A 117 13.53 14.58 5.16
CA VAL A 117 13.26 16.04 5.01
C VAL A 117 12.27 16.34 3.88
N THR A 118 12.45 15.74 2.70
CA THR A 118 11.59 15.98 1.54
C THR A 118 10.22 15.31 1.71
N ALA A 119 10.19 14.06 2.19
CA ALA A 119 8.94 13.35 2.41
C ALA A 119 8.08 14.10 3.43
N GLN A 120 8.66 14.56 4.53
CA GLN A 120 7.97 15.36 5.53
C GLN A 120 7.37 16.63 4.93
N LEU A 121 8.19 17.44 4.24
CA LEU A 121 7.74 18.71 3.66
C LEU A 121 6.61 18.52 2.65
N LEU A 122 6.68 17.50 1.78
CA LEU A 122 5.63 17.18 0.82
C LEU A 122 4.34 16.76 1.51
N THR A 123 4.41 15.89 2.52
CA THR A 123 3.24 15.42 3.28
C THR A 123 2.56 16.56 4.04
N GLU A 124 3.33 17.42 4.71
CA GLU A 124 2.82 18.62 5.41
C GLU A 124 2.12 19.60 4.46
N ASN A 125 2.46 19.58 3.17
CA ASN A 125 1.80 20.38 2.13
C ASN A 125 0.67 19.63 1.40
N GLY A 126 0.19 18.50 1.92
CA GLY A 126 -0.97 17.77 1.46
C GLY A 126 -0.72 16.83 0.27
N PHE A 127 0.53 16.57 -0.10
CA PHE A 127 0.84 15.60 -1.14
C PHE A 127 0.82 14.17 -0.60
N ARG A 128 0.25 13.25 -1.38
CA ARG A 128 0.23 11.81 -1.04
C ARG A 128 1.58 11.19 -1.35
N CYS A 129 2.34 10.90 -0.29
CA CYS A 129 3.64 10.26 -0.37
C CYS A 129 3.57 8.81 0.12
N MET A 130 4.28 7.91 -0.54
CA MET A 130 4.43 6.53 -0.09
C MET A 130 5.86 6.04 -0.29
N ASP A 131 6.29 5.13 0.57
CA ASP A 131 7.52 4.37 0.37
C ASP A 131 7.35 3.38 -0.79
N VAL A 132 8.39 3.20 -1.59
CA VAL A 132 8.36 2.23 -2.71
C VAL A 132 8.05 0.80 -2.25
N GLU A 133 8.31 0.47 -0.99
CA GLU A 133 8.00 -0.83 -0.38
C GLU A 133 6.49 -1.06 -0.20
N ASP A 134 5.68 0.00 -0.18
CA ASP A 134 4.22 -0.09 -0.10
C ASP A 134 3.55 -0.23 -1.47
N LEU A 135 4.30 0.01 -2.54
CA LEU A 135 3.85 -0.26 -3.90
C LEU A 135 3.91 -1.76 -4.17
N VAL A 136 2.77 -2.42 -4.20
CA VAL A 136 2.68 -3.88 -4.35
C VAL A 136 2.74 -4.29 -5.81
N ASN A 137 1.90 -3.70 -6.67
CA ASN A 137 1.83 -4.03 -8.09
C ASN A 137 1.25 -2.90 -8.94
N ILE A 138 1.46 -3.02 -10.26
CA ILE A 138 0.84 -2.14 -11.26
C ILE A 138 0.35 -3.02 -12.41
N CYS A 139 -0.91 -2.90 -12.74
CA CYS A 139 -1.53 -3.66 -13.83
C CYS A 139 -2.58 -2.81 -14.55
N ASN A 140 -2.42 -2.63 -15.85
CA ASN A 140 -3.38 -1.91 -16.71
C ASN A 140 -3.75 -0.50 -16.23
N GLY A 141 -2.78 0.26 -15.69
CA GLY A 141 -3.03 1.60 -15.15
C GLY A 141 -3.58 1.63 -13.72
N VAL A 142 -3.87 0.46 -13.14
CA VAL A 142 -4.30 0.34 -11.75
C VAL A 142 -3.08 0.06 -10.86
N ILE A 143 -2.91 0.85 -9.84
CA ILE A 143 -1.88 0.70 -8.81
C ILE A 143 -2.45 -0.14 -7.68
N ILE A 144 -1.75 -1.22 -7.30
CA ILE A 144 -2.05 -1.97 -6.08
C ILE A 144 -1.00 -1.58 -5.03
N ARG A 145 -1.48 -1.07 -3.91
CA ARG A 145 -0.65 -0.61 -2.80
C ARG A 145 -1.26 -0.97 -1.45
N LYS A 146 -0.48 -0.84 -0.40
CA LYS A 146 -1.00 -0.93 0.96
C LYS A 146 -1.94 0.25 1.25
N LEU A 147 -2.94 0.02 2.09
CA LEU A 147 -3.82 1.07 2.61
C LEU A 147 -3.00 2.06 3.45
N PHE A 148 -3.24 3.36 3.30
CA PHE A 148 -2.69 4.36 4.20
C PHE A 148 -3.46 4.39 5.54
N ALA A 149 -2.80 4.81 6.61
CA ALA A 149 -3.40 4.83 7.95
C ALA A 149 -4.64 5.75 8.05
N ASP A 150 -4.66 6.85 7.29
CA ASP A 150 -5.77 7.80 7.22
C ASP A 150 -6.91 7.37 6.30
N GLU A 151 -6.72 6.27 5.56
CA GLU A 151 -7.71 5.71 4.64
C GLU A 151 -8.57 4.59 5.26
N THR A 152 -8.35 4.19 6.50
CA THR A 152 -9.09 3.07 7.15
C THR A 152 -10.61 3.23 7.09
N ARG A 153 -11.11 4.48 7.07
CA ARG A 153 -12.53 4.80 6.85
C ARG A 153 -13.11 4.22 5.56
N LEU A 154 -12.27 4.01 4.52
CA LEU A 154 -12.70 3.43 3.26
C LEU A 154 -13.15 1.97 3.41
N LEU A 155 -12.65 1.24 4.42
CA LEU A 155 -13.03 -0.14 4.66
C LEU A 155 -14.53 -0.29 4.92
N LYS A 156 -15.14 0.68 5.61
CA LYS A 156 -16.58 0.71 5.83
C LYS A 156 -17.35 0.84 4.51
N GLU A 157 -16.88 1.70 3.60
CA GLU A 157 -17.49 1.88 2.28
C GLU A 157 -17.33 0.62 1.44
N PHE A 158 -16.11 0.05 1.41
CA PHE A 158 -15.84 -1.18 0.67
C PHE A 158 -16.53 -2.41 1.30
N LEU A 159 -16.77 -2.42 2.61
CA LEU A 159 -17.59 -3.47 3.22
C LEU A 159 -19.03 -3.45 2.70
N TYR A 160 -19.62 -2.26 2.57
CA TYR A 160 -20.95 -2.15 1.95
C TYR A 160 -20.97 -2.69 0.52
N GLU A 161 -19.95 -2.36 -0.28
CA GLU A 161 -19.79 -2.86 -1.65
C GLU A 161 -19.47 -4.38 -1.72
N ALA A 162 -19.03 -4.98 -0.61
CA ALA A 162 -18.80 -6.42 -0.51
C ALA A 162 -20.08 -7.23 -0.28
N ILE A 163 -21.15 -6.58 0.19
CA ILE A 163 -22.45 -7.27 0.42
C ILE A 163 -22.98 -7.74 -0.93
N PHE A 164 -23.18 -9.05 -1.03
CA PHE A 164 -23.78 -9.63 -2.23
C PHE A 164 -25.29 -9.32 -2.26
N ILE A 165 -25.75 -8.80 -3.39
CA ILE A 165 -27.16 -8.50 -3.63
C ILE A 165 -27.63 -9.46 -4.73
N PRO A 166 -28.54 -10.40 -4.43
CA PRO A 166 -29.12 -11.27 -5.44
C PRO A 166 -29.83 -10.48 -6.55
N GLU A 167 -29.88 -11.06 -7.74
CA GLU A 167 -30.59 -10.45 -8.88
C GLU A 167 -32.06 -10.18 -8.52
N GLY A 168 -32.51 -8.95 -8.73
CA GLY A 168 -33.87 -8.51 -8.43
C GLY A 168 -34.12 -8.10 -6.98
N ALA A 169 -33.12 -8.22 -6.09
CA ALA A 169 -33.22 -7.71 -4.72
C ALA A 169 -32.82 -6.24 -4.63
N GLU A 170 -33.44 -5.50 -3.72
CA GLU A 170 -33.05 -4.12 -3.42
C GLU A 170 -31.78 -4.09 -2.55
N PRO A 171 -30.86 -3.14 -2.79
CA PRO A 171 -29.71 -2.96 -1.92
C PRO A 171 -30.14 -2.64 -0.49
N PRO A 172 -29.47 -3.19 0.53
CA PRO A 172 -29.76 -2.86 1.91
C PRO A 172 -29.45 -1.38 2.20
N VAL A 173 -30.03 -0.84 3.25
CA VAL A 173 -29.69 0.51 3.73
C VAL A 173 -28.20 0.56 4.12
N ARG A 174 -27.54 1.70 3.90
CA ARG A 174 -26.09 1.81 4.14
C ARG A 174 -25.67 1.55 5.59
N ASP A 175 -26.56 1.82 6.54
CA ASP A 175 -26.33 1.59 7.98
C ASP A 175 -26.24 0.10 8.36
N ILE A 176 -26.52 -0.83 7.43
CA ILE A 176 -26.37 -2.27 7.68
C ILE A 176 -24.94 -2.63 8.15
N VAL A 177 -23.94 -1.91 7.67
CA VAL A 177 -22.53 -2.15 8.04
C VAL A 177 -22.22 -1.79 9.50
N GLU A 178 -23.10 -1.08 10.19
CA GLU A 178 -22.98 -0.78 11.63
C GLU A 178 -23.43 -1.93 12.52
N ARG A 179 -24.03 -2.98 11.96
CA ARG A 179 -24.41 -4.16 12.74
C ARG A 179 -23.13 -4.82 13.31
N PRO A 180 -23.18 -5.33 14.55
CA PRO A 180 -22.01 -5.90 15.22
C PRO A 180 -21.27 -6.95 14.38
N GLU A 181 -22.02 -7.84 13.69
CA GLU A 181 -21.48 -8.90 12.85
C GLU A 181 -20.75 -8.41 11.59
N LEU A 182 -21.03 -7.18 11.15
CA LEU A 182 -20.33 -6.55 10.02
C LEU A 182 -19.29 -5.53 10.49
N LYS A 183 -19.53 -4.88 11.61
CA LYS A 183 -18.60 -3.89 12.15
C LYS A 183 -17.23 -4.47 12.46
N ILE A 184 -17.14 -5.74 12.85
CA ILE A 184 -15.86 -6.44 13.12
C ILE A 184 -14.88 -6.43 11.95
N TYR A 185 -15.36 -6.22 10.72
CA TYR A 185 -14.51 -6.20 9.53
C TYR A 185 -13.66 -4.94 9.39
N TYR A 186 -14.06 -3.82 10.00
CA TYR A 186 -13.38 -2.53 9.84
C TYR A 186 -13.09 -1.79 11.14
N ASP A 187 -13.81 -2.09 12.22
CA ASP A 187 -13.64 -1.39 13.50
C ASP A 187 -12.24 -1.65 14.07
N GLU A 188 -11.57 -0.60 14.55
CA GLU A 188 -10.19 -0.68 15.05
C GLU A 188 -9.21 -1.41 14.12
N PHE A 189 -9.40 -1.28 12.79
CA PHE A 189 -8.51 -1.91 11.82
C PHE A 189 -7.09 -1.38 11.93
N GLY A 190 -6.11 -2.31 11.88
CA GLY A 190 -4.68 -2.03 12.03
C GLY A 190 -4.14 -2.34 13.43
N THR A 191 -4.98 -2.82 14.35
CA THR A 191 -4.55 -3.23 15.71
C THR A 191 -4.21 -4.71 15.80
N GLY A 192 -4.77 -5.55 14.91
CA GLY A 192 -4.50 -6.98 14.85
C GLY A 192 -3.28 -7.33 13.99
N THR A 193 -2.59 -8.41 14.33
CA THR A 193 -1.42 -8.90 13.57
C THR A 193 -1.75 -9.35 12.15
N ALA A 194 -3.00 -9.76 11.90
CA ALA A 194 -3.52 -10.19 10.60
C ALA A 194 -4.30 -9.08 9.86
N ASP A 195 -4.27 -7.85 10.37
CA ASP A 195 -4.92 -6.70 9.74
C ASP A 195 -4.05 -6.20 8.58
N HIS A 196 -4.23 -6.81 7.43
CA HIS A 196 -3.58 -6.41 6.18
C HIS A 196 -4.61 -5.90 5.19
N CYS A 197 -4.31 -4.80 4.51
CA CYS A 197 -5.18 -4.28 3.47
C CYS A 197 -4.37 -3.83 2.25
N LEU A 198 -4.82 -4.28 1.07
CA LEU A 198 -4.36 -3.79 -0.21
C LEU A 198 -5.52 -3.08 -0.92
N VAL A 199 -5.22 -1.96 -1.52
CA VAL A 199 -6.17 -1.18 -2.31
C VAL A 199 -5.75 -1.12 -3.77
N ALA A 200 -6.73 -1.06 -4.65
CA ALA A 200 -6.57 -0.75 -6.05
C ALA A 200 -6.89 0.73 -6.27
N GLU A 201 -5.95 1.46 -6.85
CA GLU A 201 -6.08 2.89 -7.11
C GLU A 201 -5.88 3.19 -8.59
N THR A 202 -6.70 4.09 -9.13
CA THR A 202 -6.53 4.67 -10.48
C THR A 202 -6.99 6.13 -10.44
N ASP A 203 -6.28 7.00 -11.16
CA ASP A 203 -6.57 8.44 -11.23
C ASP A 203 -6.73 9.09 -9.84
N GLY A 204 -5.86 8.71 -8.89
CA GLY A 204 -5.89 9.22 -7.52
C GLY A 204 -7.07 8.75 -6.66
N ARG A 205 -7.93 7.84 -7.17
CA ARG A 205 -9.10 7.30 -6.46
C ARG A 205 -8.91 5.83 -6.13
N VAL A 206 -9.20 5.44 -4.90
CA VAL A 206 -9.30 4.03 -4.51
C VAL A 206 -10.61 3.47 -5.08
N VAL A 207 -10.48 2.39 -5.87
CA VAL A 207 -11.59 1.77 -6.61
C VAL A 207 -11.88 0.34 -6.19
N GLY A 208 -11.09 -0.19 -5.26
CA GLY A 208 -11.29 -1.51 -4.70
C GLY A 208 -10.37 -1.74 -3.52
N ALA A 209 -10.77 -2.64 -2.64
CA ALA A 209 -9.98 -3.07 -1.50
C ALA A 209 -10.11 -4.57 -1.27
N VAL A 210 -9.02 -5.19 -0.81
CA VAL A 210 -9.01 -6.52 -0.19
C VAL A 210 -8.33 -6.39 1.15
N TRP A 211 -8.93 -6.96 2.18
CA TRP A 211 -8.33 -6.94 3.52
C TRP A 211 -8.57 -8.24 4.26
N THR A 212 -7.76 -8.47 5.26
CA THR A 212 -7.81 -9.68 6.10
C THR A 212 -7.77 -9.29 7.57
N ARG A 213 -8.40 -10.11 8.38
CA ARG A 213 -8.35 -10.09 9.85
C ARG A 213 -8.50 -11.52 10.39
N ILE A 214 -8.01 -11.74 11.60
CA ILE A 214 -8.48 -12.87 12.41
C ILE A 214 -9.66 -12.36 13.24
N MET A 215 -10.84 -12.88 12.95
CA MET A 215 -12.09 -12.46 13.58
C MET A 215 -13.11 -13.59 13.55
N ASN A 216 -14.06 -13.54 14.46
CA ASN A 216 -15.13 -14.55 14.51
C ASN A 216 -16.28 -14.14 13.57
N ASP A 217 -16.00 -14.20 12.26
CA ASP A 217 -16.92 -13.90 11.18
C ASP A 217 -17.53 -15.17 10.56
N TYR A 218 -18.28 -15.00 9.47
CA TYR A 218 -18.87 -16.13 8.72
C TYR A 218 -17.83 -17.05 8.08
N GLY A 219 -16.62 -16.54 7.81
CA GLY A 219 -15.50 -17.27 7.23
C GLY A 219 -14.51 -17.81 8.25
N HIS A 220 -14.80 -17.66 9.55
CA HIS A 220 -13.90 -18.10 10.61
C HIS A 220 -13.66 -19.61 10.57
N VAL A 221 -12.39 -20.00 10.62
CA VAL A 221 -11.97 -21.40 10.67
C VAL A 221 -11.23 -21.71 11.98
N ASP A 222 -10.27 -20.87 12.32
CA ASP A 222 -9.49 -20.93 13.56
C ASP A 222 -8.79 -19.59 13.85
N ASP A 223 -8.16 -19.47 15.01
CA ASP A 223 -7.51 -18.23 15.46
C ASP A 223 -6.14 -17.96 14.81
N GLU A 224 -5.70 -18.81 13.87
CA GLU A 224 -4.47 -18.61 13.09
C GLU A 224 -4.75 -18.31 11.61
N THR A 225 -6.01 -18.43 11.17
CA THR A 225 -6.43 -18.28 9.78
C THR A 225 -7.08 -16.93 9.54
N PRO A 226 -6.42 -16.00 8.83
CA PRO A 226 -7.04 -14.73 8.44
C PRO A 226 -8.23 -14.95 7.50
N SER A 227 -9.34 -14.25 7.79
CA SER A 227 -10.52 -14.22 6.93
C SER A 227 -10.47 -13.03 5.99
N PHE A 228 -10.89 -13.24 4.74
CA PHE A 228 -10.87 -12.25 3.66
C PHE A 228 -12.18 -11.48 3.53
N ALA A 229 -12.05 -10.18 3.25
CA ALA A 229 -13.10 -9.40 2.61
C ALA A 229 -12.53 -8.70 1.38
N ILE A 230 -13.31 -8.61 0.30
CA ILE A 230 -12.92 -7.93 -0.93
C ILE A 230 -14.12 -7.29 -1.60
N SER A 231 -13.92 -6.09 -2.11
CA SER A 231 -14.88 -5.48 -3.04
C SER A 231 -14.21 -4.52 -4.01
N LEU A 232 -14.94 -4.19 -5.04
CA LEU A 232 -14.62 -3.19 -6.05
C LEU A 232 -15.85 -2.35 -6.29
N LEU A 233 -15.65 -1.08 -6.59
CA LEU A 233 -16.72 -0.25 -7.12
C LEU A 233 -17.31 -0.90 -8.39
N PRO A 234 -18.63 -0.85 -8.61
CA PRO A 234 -19.31 -1.59 -9.67
C PRO A 234 -18.69 -1.39 -11.05
N GLU A 235 -18.33 -0.16 -11.41
CA GLU A 235 -17.76 0.21 -12.70
C GLU A 235 -16.36 -0.36 -12.96
N TYR A 236 -15.70 -0.91 -11.92
CA TYR A 236 -14.37 -1.51 -12.01
C TYR A 236 -14.39 -3.04 -11.93
N ARG A 237 -15.58 -3.64 -11.75
CA ARG A 237 -15.75 -5.11 -11.73
C ARG A 237 -15.54 -5.72 -13.12
N GLY A 238 -15.23 -7.00 -13.17
CA GLY A 238 -15.06 -7.74 -14.43
C GLY A 238 -13.77 -7.42 -15.22
N ARG A 239 -12.87 -6.58 -14.69
CA ARG A 239 -11.61 -6.15 -15.34
C ARG A 239 -10.36 -6.88 -14.83
N GLY A 240 -10.53 -7.95 -14.03
CA GLY A 240 -9.43 -8.72 -13.46
C GLY A 240 -8.76 -8.09 -12.23
N ILE A 241 -9.17 -6.90 -11.80
CA ILE A 241 -8.60 -6.18 -10.65
C ILE A 241 -8.78 -6.99 -9.36
N GLY A 242 -9.98 -7.53 -9.11
CA GLY A 242 -10.26 -8.34 -7.92
C GLY A 242 -9.39 -9.58 -7.84
N THR A 243 -9.22 -10.30 -8.96
CA THR A 243 -8.32 -11.45 -9.03
C THR A 243 -6.88 -11.06 -8.69
N ARG A 244 -6.45 -9.89 -9.15
CA ARG A 244 -5.09 -9.40 -8.86
C ARG A 244 -4.94 -9.03 -7.39
N LEU A 245 -5.88 -8.28 -6.82
CA LEU A 245 -5.89 -7.94 -5.39
C LEU A 245 -5.80 -9.19 -4.52
N MET A 246 -6.61 -10.21 -4.81
CA MET A 246 -6.60 -11.48 -4.07
C MET A 246 -5.25 -12.18 -4.15
N ARG A 247 -4.65 -12.30 -5.34
CA ARG A 247 -3.33 -12.94 -5.50
C ARG A 247 -2.22 -12.20 -4.75
N GLU A 248 -2.21 -10.88 -4.80
CA GLU A 248 -1.23 -10.09 -4.08
C GLU A 248 -1.41 -10.21 -2.56
N MET A 249 -2.65 -10.29 -2.07
CA MET A 249 -2.90 -10.50 -0.66
C MET A 249 -2.50 -11.91 -0.21
N LEU A 250 -2.80 -12.96 -0.99
CA LEU A 250 -2.34 -14.33 -0.69
C LEU A 250 -0.81 -14.39 -0.62
N PHE A 251 -0.13 -13.72 -1.56
CA PHE A 251 1.33 -13.61 -1.53
C PHE A 251 1.82 -12.88 -0.26
N LEU A 252 1.19 -11.76 0.09
CA LEU A 252 1.51 -10.98 1.30
C LEU A 252 1.35 -11.83 2.56
N LEU A 253 0.25 -12.57 2.69
CA LEU A 253 0.01 -13.45 3.84
C LEU A 253 1.05 -14.57 3.93
N LYS A 254 1.44 -15.16 2.81
CA LYS A 254 2.51 -16.16 2.76
C LYS A 254 3.83 -15.58 3.27
N GLU A 255 4.23 -14.41 2.81
CA GLU A 255 5.44 -13.69 3.27
C GLU A 255 5.40 -13.37 4.78
N HIS A 256 4.21 -13.20 5.36
CA HIS A 256 4.02 -13.02 6.80
C HIS A 256 3.92 -14.33 7.58
N GLY A 257 4.09 -15.49 6.91
CA GLY A 257 4.14 -16.81 7.55
C GLY A 257 2.78 -17.46 7.82
N TYR A 258 1.68 -16.90 7.29
CA TYR A 258 0.38 -17.57 7.39
C TYR A 258 0.35 -18.80 6.50
N ARG A 259 -0.25 -19.89 7.01
CA ARG A 259 -0.32 -21.19 6.32
C ARG A 259 -1.53 -21.31 5.42
N GLN A 260 -2.57 -20.56 5.71
CA GLN A 260 -3.83 -20.56 4.96
C GLN A 260 -4.59 -19.26 5.20
N ALA A 261 -5.62 -19.05 4.41
CA ALA A 261 -6.57 -17.97 4.57
C ALA A 261 -7.97 -18.45 4.22
N SER A 262 -9.00 -17.85 4.82
CA SER A 262 -10.39 -18.27 4.65
C SER A 262 -11.28 -17.15 4.12
N LEU A 263 -12.46 -17.50 3.66
CA LEU A 263 -13.55 -16.59 3.37
C LEU A 263 -14.91 -17.33 3.42
N ALA A 264 -15.96 -16.57 3.68
CA ALA A 264 -17.32 -17.00 3.38
C ALA A 264 -17.81 -16.32 2.10
N VAL A 265 -18.62 -17.02 1.30
CA VAL A 265 -19.17 -16.49 0.06
C VAL A 265 -20.53 -17.09 -0.24
N GLN A 266 -21.49 -16.26 -0.60
CA GLN A 266 -22.80 -16.75 -1.00
C GLN A 266 -22.71 -17.62 -2.27
N LYS A 267 -23.42 -18.76 -2.29
CA LYS A 267 -23.37 -19.75 -3.37
C LYS A 267 -23.73 -19.16 -4.73
N ALA A 268 -24.64 -18.18 -4.74
CA ALA A 268 -25.08 -17.47 -5.95
C ALA A 268 -24.07 -16.41 -6.43
N ASN A 269 -23.05 -16.07 -5.65
CA ASN A 269 -22.08 -15.04 -6.01
C ASN A 269 -21.14 -15.56 -7.14
N TYR A 270 -21.06 -14.81 -8.23
CA TYR A 270 -20.16 -15.12 -9.35
C TYR A 270 -18.68 -15.19 -8.95
N ALA A 271 -18.29 -14.54 -7.85
CA ALA A 271 -16.93 -14.52 -7.33
C ALA A 271 -16.44 -15.91 -6.89
N VAL A 272 -17.34 -16.88 -6.61
CA VAL A 272 -16.98 -18.28 -6.32
C VAL A 272 -16.05 -18.86 -7.39
N ARG A 273 -16.30 -18.55 -8.67
CA ARG A 273 -15.44 -19.00 -9.78
C ARG A 273 -14.04 -18.41 -9.70
N MET A 274 -13.93 -17.14 -9.33
CA MET A 274 -12.65 -16.46 -9.14
C MET A 274 -11.88 -17.08 -7.97
N TYR A 275 -12.53 -17.31 -6.82
CA TYR A 275 -11.89 -17.90 -5.66
C TYR A 275 -11.35 -19.30 -5.97
N LYS A 276 -12.14 -20.15 -6.62
CA LYS A 276 -11.68 -21.47 -7.07
C LYS A 276 -10.47 -21.38 -8.03
N ALA A 277 -10.50 -20.43 -8.97
CA ALA A 277 -9.43 -20.24 -9.96
C ALA A 277 -8.09 -19.75 -9.34
N ILE A 278 -8.13 -19.18 -8.15
CA ILE A 278 -6.92 -18.72 -7.43
C ILE A 278 -6.50 -19.66 -6.29
N GLY A 279 -7.16 -20.82 -6.16
CA GLY A 279 -6.73 -21.88 -5.24
C GLY A 279 -7.57 -22.02 -3.98
N PHE A 280 -8.72 -21.36 -3.84
CA PHE A 280 -9.63 -21.62 -2.73
C PHE A 280 -10.44 -22.89 -2.96
N GLU A 281 -10.54 -23.71 -1.92
CA GLU A 281 -11.31 -24.95 -1.85
C GLU A 281 -12.48 -24.80 -0.88
N ILE A 282 -13.62 -25.38 -1.18
CA ILE A 282 -14.77 -25.42 -0.27
C ILE A 282 -14.47 -26.46 0.82
N ILE A 283 -14.54 -26.03 2.07
CA ILE A 283 -14.38 -26.91 3.24
C ILE A 283 -15.65 -27.11 4.05
N GLY A 284 -16.64 -26.26 3.82
CA GLY A 284 -17.94 -26.30 4.48
C GLY A 284 -18.97 -25.48 3.73
N GLU A 285 -20.23 -25.72 4.03
CA GLU A 285 -21.34 -24.97 3.50
C GLU A 285 -22.55 -24.97 4.44
N ASN A 286 -23.35 -23.92 4.36
CA ASN A 286 -24.70 -23.85 4.90
C ASN A 286 -25.71 -23.69 3.74
N ASP A 287 -26.96 -23.33 4.04
CA ASP A 287 -28.00 -23.19 3.00
C ASP A 287 -27.65 -22.12 1.96
N GLU A 288 -26.98 -21.04 2.36
CA GLU A 288 -26.73 -19.85 1.54
C GLU A 288 -25.27 -19.70 1.12
N GLU A 289 -24.30 -20.17 1.91
CA GLU A 289 -22.90 -19.83 1.77
C GLU A 289 -21.97 -21.04 1.69
N TYR A 290 -20.83 -20.84 1.01
CA TYR A 290 -19.65 -21.70 1.12
C TYR A 290 -18.63 -21.07 2.11
N ILE A 291 -18.02 -21.91 2.92
CA ILE A 291 -16.78 -21.58 3.63
C ILE A 291 -15.64 -22.15 2.81
N MET A 292 -14.70 -21.30 2.45
CA MET A 292 -13.58 -21.68 1.58
C MET A 292 -12.25 -21.34 2.22
N ILE A 293 -11.23 -22.16 1.98
CA ILE A 293 -9.84 -21.90 2.36
C ILE A 293 -8.91 -21.93 1.15
N CYS A 294 -7.85 -21.14 1.22
CA CYS A 294 -6.69 -21.24 0.34
C CYS A 294 -5.46 -21.57 1.17
N ARG A 295 -4.81 -22.73 0.87
CA ARG A 295 -3.54 -23.11 1.50
C ARG A 295 -2.39 -22.34 0.86
N LEU A 296 -1.52 -21.77 1.69
CA LEU A 296 -0.40 -20.92 1.28
C LEU A 296 0.94 -21.67 1.34
N SER A 297 0.88 -23.02 1.28
CA SER A 297 2.06 -23.88 1.33
C SER A 297 3.11 -23.54 0.28
N ASP A 298 4.34 -23.95 0.57
CA ASP A 298 5.56 -23.76 -0.27
C ASP A 298 5.49 -24.40 -1.64
#